data_f47f75a72321ce4b1aed705c7dbc2cc8
#
_entry.id   f47f75a72321ce4b1aed705c7dbc2cc8
#
_cell.length_a   1.000
_cell.length_b   1.000
_cell.length_c   1.000
_cell.angle_alpha   90.00
_cell.angle_beta   90.00
_cell.angle_gamma   90.00
#
_symmetry.space_group_name_H-M   'P 1'
#
loop_
_entity.id
_entity.type
_entity.pdbx_description
1 polymer ?
#
loop_
_entity_poly.entity_id
_entity_poly.type
_entity_poly.pdbx_seq_one_letter_code
_entity_poly.pdbx_strand_id
1 'polypeptide(L)'
;MARLMAEGHVARVLSVADGATTLAGEPRIANSWRRCLVDHKLDPARRGPPQTLTQSELKHCAAPIDELIHVAMPELEDLYRVVREAGYCVNLADTNATILVSRLPDGEAATILRRWKVYTGSVFSEALEGTNGLGTALAEQRPILVHRDEHFREQWAMFSCAVAPLFDHGGQLTGAVNITSCRGDLDRTAHQMALAATAQAVRRIEEAIFRHRFRNAWVASLPGGDAGCGRLIAFDDDQRVLGASRAARQSFDLSDTMIDTGVALSQFIRLDADALRNSGAPQPLHRADGTRLGHGRISAPQAKQNTNASLAMRPRIVASDRRYDALTRLAGADPQLQRNVKRLMLVADENIPVLLQGETGSGKDMFARAIHAASHRARGRYIALNCAAMPESLIDAELFGYEAGAFTGARRDGSRGLIVQASGGTLFLDEIGDMPLALQTRLLRVLENREVWPLGALKPVAVDIRLVSATHRDLDAMVADGGFRADLYYRIRGMQVE
;
A
#
# COMPACT_ATOMS: atom_id res chain seq x y z
N MET A 1 -18.09 -24.98 -31.19
CA MET A 1 -17.61 -25.43 -29.87
C MET A 1 -17.86 -24.39 -28.80
N ALA A 2 -17.40 -23.14 -28.90
CA ALA A 2 -17.63 -22.10 -27.91
C ALA A 2 -19.13 -21.80 -27.64
N ARG A 3 -20.00 -21.82 -28.63
CA ARG A 3 -21.45 -21.54 -28.48
C ARG A 3 -22.20 -22.66 -27.75
N LEU A 4 -21.83 -23.93 -27.95
CA LEU A 4 -22.36 -25.08 -27.20
C LEU A 4 -21.88 -25.14 -25.74
N MET A 5 -20.66 -24.69 -25.48
CA MET A 5 -20.14 -24.55 -24.10
C MET A 5 -20.82 -23.39 -23.34
N ALA A 6 -21.14 -22.29 -24.04
CA ALA A 6 -21.88 -21.16 -23.52
C ALA A 6 -23.28 -21.52 -23.05
N GLU A 7 -24.02 -22.26 -23.88
CA GLU A 7 -25.37 -22.76 -23.55
C GLU A 7 -25.32 -23.70 -22.31
N GLY A 8 -24.25 -24.48 -22.16
CA GLY A 8 -24.04 -25.38 -21.04
C GLY A 8 -23.72 -24.63 -19.71
N HIS A 9 -22.94 -23.56 -19.77
CA HIS A 9 -22.61 -22.75 -18.59
C HIS A 9 -23.85 -22.02 -18.03
N VAL A 10 -24.56 -21.29 -18.90
CA VAL A 10 -25.79 -20.58 -18.54
C VAL A 10 -26.84 -21.53 -17.97
N ALA A 11 -27.07 -22.68 -18.63
CA ALA A 11 -28.00 -23.70 -18.16
C ALA A 11 -27.62 -24.23 -16.76
N ARG A 12 -26.33 -24.43 -16.50
CA ARG A 12 -25.83 -24.86 -15.20
C ARG A 12 -26.07 -23.81 -14.11
N VAL A 13 -25.81 -22.53 -14.39
CA VAL A 13 -26.08 -21.43 -13.46
C VAL A 13 -27.56 -21.37 -13.12
N LEU A 14 -28.44 -21.45 -14.11
CA LEU A 14 -29.90 -21.42 -13.92
C LEU A 14 -30.41 -22.64 -13.12
N SER A 15 -29.88 -23.84 -13.38
CA SER A 15 -30.29 -25.06 -12.67
C SER A 15 -30.04 -25.03 -11.15
N VAL A 16 -29.08 -24.22 -10.69
CA VAL A 16 -28.79 -24.04 -9.25
C VAL A 16 -29.87 -23.19 -8.58
N ALA A 17 -30.49 -22.24 -9.28
CA ALA A 17 -31.60 -21.45 -8.73
C ALA A 17 -32.84 -22.33 -8.47
N ASP A 18 -33.11 -23.27 -9.35
CA ASP A 18 -34.26 -24.19 -9.24
C ASP A 18 -34.05 -25.33 -8.22
N GLY A 19 -32.90 -25.36 -7.53
CA GLY A 19 -32.58 -26.40 -6.57
C GLY A 19 -32.32 -27.78 -7.18
N ALA A 20 -32.31 -27.87 -8.52
CA ALA A 20 -32.21 -29.13 -9.24
C ALA A 20 -30.79 -29.74 -9.27
N THR A 21 -29.76 -28.93 -8.98
CA THR A 21 -28.37 -29.39 -9.01
C THR A 21 -27.63 -28.88 -7.78
N THR A 22 -27.08 -29.79 -6.97
CA THR A 22 -26.01 -29.45 -6.00
C THR A 22 -24.73 -29.35 -6.79
N LEU A 23 -24.12 -28.15 -6.83
CA LEU A 23 -22.73 -28.03 -7.33
C LEU A 23 -21.85 -28.99 -6.52
N ALA A 24 -21.24 -29.95 -7.21
CA ALA A 24 -20.14 -30.74 -6.66
C ALA A 24 -18.93 -29.78 -6.48
N GLY A 25 -19.00 -28.92 -5.47
CA GLY A 25 -18.04 -27.84 -5.25
C GLY A 25 -18.35 -27.08 -3.97
N GLU A 26 -17.86 -25.89 -3.86
CA GLU A 26 -17.99 -25.07 -2.68
C GLU A 26 -19.43 -24.52 -2.52
N PRO A 27 -20.13 -24.79 -1.39
CA PRO A 27 -21.51 -24.33 -1.16
C PRO A 27 -21.69 -22.82 -1.31
N ARG A 28 -20.61 -22.04 -1.07
CA ARG A 28 -20.61 -20.57 -1.16
C ARG A 28 -20.80 -20.08 -2.60
N ILE A 29 -20.24 -20.78 -3.59
CA ILE A 29 -20.45 -20.45 -5.01
C ILE A 29 -21.92 -20.63 -5.39
N ALA A 30 -22.54 -21.73 -4.97
CA ALA A 30 -23.97 -21.97 -5.21
C ALA A 30 -24.85 -20.91 -4.55
N ASN A 31 -24.53 -20.51 -3.32
CA ASN A 31 -25.24 -19.44 -2.62
C ASN A 31 -25.07 -18.07 -3.32
N SER A 32 -23.87 -17.76 -3.78
CA SER A 32 -23.61 -16.56 -4.57
C SER A 32 -24.38 -16.56 -5.89
N TRP A 33 -24.41 -17.68 -6.64
CA TRP A 33 -25.21 -17.77 -7.87
C TRP A 33 -26.70 -17.53 -7.58
N ARG A 34 -27.22 -18.09 -6.48
CA ARG A 34 -28.63 -17.87 -6.09
C ARG A 34 -28.89 -16.39 -5.77
N ARG A 35 -28.01 -15.71 -5.00
CA ARG A 35 -28.13 -14.25 -4.77
C ARG A 35 -28.13 -13.47 -6.07
N CYS A 36 -27.22 -13.81 -6.99
CA CYS A 36 -27.12 -13.15 -8.31
C CYS A 36 -28.42 -13.28 -9.11
N LEU A 37 -29.03 -14.46 -9.12
CA LEU A 37 -30.27 -14.70 -9.87
C LEU A 37 -31.50 -14.12 -9.19
N VAL A 38 -31.65 -14.32 -7.89
CA VAL A 38 -32.89 -14.00 -7.15
C VAL A 38 -32.88 -12.56 -6.64
N ASP A 39 -31.80 -12.17 -5.95
CA ASP A 39 -31.74 -10.86 -5.26
C ASP A 39 -31.30 -9.75 -6.23
N HIS A 40 -30.26 -10.03 -7.02
CA HIS A 40 -29.71 -9.04 -7.97
C HIS A 40 -30.35 -9.12 -9.37
N LYS A 41 -31.12 -10.16 -9.68
CA LYS A 41 -31.83 -10.36 -10.98
C LYS A 41 -30.90 -10.24 -12.20
N LEU A 42 -29.69 -10.79 -12.07
CA LEU A 42 -28.68 -10.73 -13.12
C LEU A 42 -28.89 -11.81 -14.15
N ASP A 43 -28.54 -11.49 -15.40
CA ASP A 43 -28.50 -12.43 -16.51
C ASP A 43 -27.09 -13.01 -16.66
N PRO A 44 -26.90 -14.33 -16.51
CA PRO A 44 -25.59 -14.97 -16.67
C PRO A 44 -25.05 -14.92 -18.12
N ALA A 45 -25.93 -14.74 -19.11
CA ALA A 45 -25.57 -14.62 -20.52
C ALA A 45 -25.13 -13.20 -20.92
N ARG A 46 -25.38 -12.19 -20.06
CA ARG A 46 -25.04 -10.79 -20.37
C ARG A 46 -23.51 -10.65 -20.53
N ARG A 47 -23.11 -10.00 -21.61
CA ARG A 47 -21.71 -9.68 -21.92
C ARG A 47 -21.50 -8.17 -21.90
N GLY A 48 -20.31 -7.73 -21.53
CA GLY A 48 -19.89 -6.34 -21.52
C GLY A 48 -18.74 -6.09 -20.55
N PRO A 49 -18.04 -4.95 -20.68
CA PRO A 49 -16.98 -4.60 -19.73
C PRO A 49 -17.58 -4.26 -18.37
N PRO A 50 -16.81 -4.41 -17.28
CA PRO A 50 -17.21 -3.95 -15.97
C PRO A 50 -17.33 -2.43 -15.97
N GLN A 51 -18.10 -1.91 -15.02
CA GLN A 51 -18.15 -0.48 -14.75
C GLN A 51 -16.74 0.01 -14.38
N THR A 52 -16.37 1.17 -14.92
CA THR A 52 -15.07 1.79 -14.63
C THR A 52 -15.33 3.21 -14.14
N LEU A 53 -14.77 3.56 -13.00
CA LEU A 53 -14.86 4.90 -12.42
C LEU A 53 -13.95 5.88 -13.16
N THR A 54 -14.35 7.14 -13.18
CA THR A 54 -13.49 8.26 -13.56
C THR A 54 -12.39 8.47 -12.52
N GLN A 55 -11.34 9.20 -12.87
CA GLN A 55 -10.27 9.50 -11.91
C GLN A 55 -10.78 10.27 -10.68
N SER A 56 -11.74 11.18 -10.86
CA SER A 56 -12.33 11.95 -9.76
C SER A 56 -13.10 11.04 -8.80
N GLU A 57 -13.94 10.13 -9.32
CA GLU A 57 -14.68 9.16 -8.53
C GLU A 57 -13.71 8.20 -7.80
N LEU A 58 -12.65 7.74 -8.47
CA LEU A 58 -11.65 6.88 -7.88
C LEU A 58 -10.90 7.56 -6.72
N LYS A 59 -10.49 8.83 -6.88
CA LYS A 59 -9.90 9.63 -5.79
C LYS A 59 -10.85 9.74 -4.60
N HIS A 60 -12.15 9.95 -4.87
CA HIS A 60 -13.15 10.03 -3.80
C HIS A 60 -13.31 8.70 -3.05
N CYS A 61 -13.32 7.57 -3.76
CA CYS A 61 -13.38 6.24 -3.16
C CYS A 61 -12.12 5.89 -2.37
N ALA A 62 -10.93 6.28 -2.83
CA ALA A 62 -9.66 5.99 -2.17
C ALA A 62 -9.42 6.87 -0.93
N ALA A 63 -9.90 8.10 -0.90
CA ALA A 63 -9.63 9.08 0.16
C ALA A 63 -9.92 8.57 1.59
N PRO A 64 -11.03 7.86 1.88
CA PRO A 64 -11.31 7.37 3.23
C PRO A 64 -10.31 6.32 3.74
N ILE A 65 -9.67 5.58 2.83
CA ILE A 65 -8.76 4.46 3.14
C ILE A 65 -7.33 4.69 2.62
N ASP A 66 -6.96 5.93 2.32
CA ASP A 66 -5.63 6.28 1.80
C ASP A 66 -4.50 5.86 2.76
N GLU A 67 -4.67 6.05 4.07
CA GLU A 67 -3.72 5.59 5.08
C GLU A 67 -3.58 4.05 5.08
N LEU A 68 -4.69 3.33 4.94
CA LEU A 68 -4.70 1.88 4.82
C LEU A 68 -3.96 1.43 3.55
N ILE A 69 -4.22 2.06 2.41
CA ILE A 69 -3.52 1.76 1.16
C ILE A 69 -2.02 1.92 1.35
N HIS A 70 -1.59 3.03 1.97
CA HIS A 70 -0.18 3.31 2.21
C HIS A 70 0.50 2.24 3.08
N VAL A 71 -0.16 1.83 4.18
CA VAL A 71 0.34 0.79 5.07
C VAL A 71 0.35 -0.60 4.41
N ALA A 72 -0.61 -0.86 3.51
CA ALA A 72 -0.72 -2.14 2.80
C ALA A 72 0.31 -2.32 1.67
N MET A 73 0.82 -1.21 1.09
CA MET A 73 1.66 -1.25 -0.11
C MET A 73 2.87 -2.19 -0.02
N PRO A 74 3.70 -2.20 1.06
CA PRO A 74 4.85 -3.10 1.16
C PRO A 74 4.45 -4.58 1.03
N GLU A 75 3.38 -4.99 1.70
CA GLU A 75 2.90 -6.38 1.69
C GLU A 75 2.27 -6.76 0.33
N LEU A 76 1.63 -5.80 -0.35
CA LEU A 76 1.11 -6.01 -1.71
C LEU A 76 2.24 -6.18 -2.72
N GLU A 77 3.33 -5.41 -2.59
CA GLU A 77 4.52 -5.56 -3.43
C GLU A 77 5.24 -6.89 -3.18
N ASP A 78 5.30 -7.33 -1.92
CA ASP A 78 5.87 -8.63 -1.56
C ASP A 78 5.02 -9.77 -2.13
N LEU A 79 3.70 -9.70 -2.01
CA LEU A 79 2.80 -10.68 -2.62
C LEU A 79 2.98 -10.69 -4.14
N TYR A 80 3.03 -9.52 -4.78
CA TYR A 80 3.21 -9.40 -6.22
C TYR A 80 4.51 -10.04 -6.69
N ARG A 81 5.64 -9.80 -5.99
CA ARG A 81 6.92 -10.45 -6.31
C ARG A 81 6.84 -11.98 -6.31
N VAL A 82 6.05 -12.55 -5.40
CA VAL A 82 5.87 -14.01 -5.31
C VAL A 82 5.02 -14.56 -6.46
N VAL A 83 3.94 -13.84 -6.87
CA VAL A 83 2.93 -14.40 -7.76
C VAL A 83 3.05 -13.95 -9.22
N ARG A 84 3.82 -12.89 -9.54
CA ARG A 84 3.90 -12.31 -10.89
C ARG A 84 4.43 -13.29 -11.93
N GLU A 85 5.43 -14.11 -11.58
CA GLU A 85 6.04 -15.09 -12.50
C GLU A 85 5.04 -16.21 -12.88
N ALA A 86 4.08 -16.49 -11.99
CA ALA A 86 2.97 -17.38 -12.26
C ALA A 86 1.81 -16.68 -13.05
N GLY A 87 2.00 -15.42 -13.46
CA GLY A 87 1.05 -14.68 -14.29
C GLY A 87 -0.17 -14.14 -13.55
N TYR A 88 -0.06 -13.92 -12.22
CA TYR A 88 -1.12 -13.27 -11.46
C TYR A 88 -0.93 -11.76 -11.41
N CYS A 89 -2.03 -11.02 -11.52
CA CYS A 89 -2.09 -9.64 -11.05
C CYS A 89 -2.42 -9.62 -9.54
N VAL A 90 -2.10 -8.50 -8.88
CA VAL A 90 -2.49 -8.24 -7.49
C VAL A 90 -3.31 -6.95 -7.46
N ASN A 91 -4.48 -7.02 -6.83
CA ASN A 91 -5.39 -5.89 -6.70
C ASN A 91 -5.80 -5.70 -5.24
N LEU A 92 -5.87 -4.44 -4.80
CA LEU A 92 -6.54 -4.04 -3.57
C LEU A 92 -7.84 -3.34 -3.95
N ALA A 93 -8.96 -3.76 -3.38
CA ALA A 93 -10.27 -3.18 -3.62
C ALA A 93 -10.92 -2.69 -2.33
N ASP A 94 -11.81 -1.69 -2.44
CA ASP A 94 -12.66 -1.22 -1.35
C ASP A 94 -13.84 -2.18 -1.06
N THR A 95 -14.70 -1.80 -0.13
CA THR A 95 -15.90 -2.57 0.24
C THR A 95 -16.97 -2.62 -0.85
N ASN A 96 -16.89 -1.76 -1.87
CA ASN A 96 -17.76 -1.76 -3.05
C ASN A 96 -17.19 -2.62 -4.18
N ALA A 97 -16.09 -3.34 -3.94
CA ALA A 97 -15.32 -4.09 -4.94
C ALA A 97 -14.73 -3.21 -6.06
N THR A 98 -14.45 -1.94 -5.77
CA THR A 98 -13.72 -1.04 -6.67
C THR A 98 -12.22 -1.29 -6.51
N ILE A 99 -11.53 -1.65 -7.59
CA ILE A 99 -10.08 -1.82 -7.57
C ILE A 99 -9.41 -0.45 -7.40
N LEU A 100 -8.74 -0.22 -6.27
CA LEU A 100 -8.04 1.03 -5.95
C LEU A 100 -6.56 0.97 -6.31
N VAL A 101 -5.93 -0.19 -6.13
CA VAL A 101 -4.53 -0.45 -6.48
C VAL A 101 -4.45 -1.70 -7.33
N SER A 102 -3.64 -1.67 -8.39
CA SER A 102 -3.41 -2.83 -9.25
C SER A 102 -1.93 -2.98 -9.60
N ARG A 103 -1.45 -4.21 -9.58
CA ARG A 103 -0.15 -4.62 -10.11
C ARG A 103 -0.38 -5.71 -11.14
N LEU A 104 -0.12 -5.38 -12.40
CA LEU A 104 -0.31 -6.29 -13.51
C LEU A 104 0.99 -7.07 -13.80
N PRO A 105 0.91 -8.37 -14.15
CA PRO A 105 2.08 -9.13 -14.59
C PRO A 105 2.59 -8.61 -15.94
N ASP A 106 3.70 -9.14 -16.40
CA ASP A 106 4.26 -8.79 -17.70
C ASP A 106 3.66 -9.65 -18.85
N GLY A 107 3.87 -9.21 -20.09
CA GLY A 107 3.59 -9.99 -21.31
C GLY A 107 2.11 -10.11 -21.66
N GLU A 108 1.73 -11.30 -22.19
CA GLU A 108 0.40 -11.58 -22.71
C GLU A 108 -0.69 -11.47 -21.63
N ALA A 109 -0.40 -11.94 -20.41
CA ALA A 109 -1.34 -11.88 -19.29
C ALA A 109 -1.76 -10.43 -18.98
N ALA A 110 -0.81 -9.48 -18.99
CA ALA A 110 -1.12 -8.06 -18.82
C ALA A 110 -2.05 -7.53 -19.91
N THR A 111 -1.82 -7.93 -21.15
CA THR A 111 -2.66 -7.52 -22.29
C THR A 111 -4.09 -8.03 -22.16
N ILE A 112 -4.25 -9.28 -21.73
CA ILE A 112 -5.57 -9.88 -21.48
C ILE A 112 -6.27 -9.14 -20.32
N LEU A 113 -5.59 -8.93 -19.18
CA LEU A 113 -6.17 -8.26 -18.02
C LEU A 113 -6.60 -6.82 -18.36
N ARG A 114 -5.78 -6.07 -19.13
CA ARG A 114 -6.15 -4.73 -19.60
C ARG A 114 -7.36 -4.75 -20.54
N ARG A 115 -7.40 -5.68 -21.49
CA ARG A 115 -8.53 -5.84 -22.41
C ARG A 115 -9.85 -6.06 -21.65
N TRP A 116 -9.81 -6.84 -20.58
CA TRP A 116 -10.97 -7.15 -19.75
C TRP A 116 -11.16 -6.19 -18.57
N LYS A 117 -10.40 -5.09 -18.55
CA LYS A 117 -10.47 -4.04 -17.53
C LYS A 117 -10.28 -4.54 -16.09
N VAL A 118 -9.41 -5.52 -15.87
CA VAL A 118 -9.05 -5.99 -14.52
C VAL A 118 -7.89 -5.13 -14.01
N TYR A 119 -8.19 -3.87 -13.67
CA TYR A 119 -7.21 -2.89 -13.18
C TYR A 119 -7.88 -1.77 -12.36
N THR A 120 -7.08 -0.83 -11.86
CA THR A 120 -7.51 0.30 -11.02
C THR A 120 -8.69 1.07 -11.65
N GLY A 121 -9.72 1.31 -10.86
CA GLY A 121 -10.95 2.01 -11.24
C GLY A 121 -12.09 1.09 -11.66
N SER A 122 -11.85 -0.19 -11.90
CA SER A 122 -12.90 -1.14 -12.29
C SER A 122 -13.66 -1.67 -11.08
N VAL A 123 -14.97 -1.85 -11.21
CA VAL A 123 -15.88 -2.27 -10.15
C VAL A 123 -16.35 -3.70 -10.41
N PHE A 124 -16.12 -4.60 -9.45
CA PHE A 124 -16.47 -6.02 -9.52
C PHE A 124 -17.41 -6.45 -8.39
N SER A 125 -18.40 -5.60 -8.04
CA SER A 125 -19.41 -5.98 -7.04
C SER A 125 -20.26 -7.16 -7.52
N GLU A 126 -20.70 -8.00 -6.59
CA GLU A 126 -21.58 -9.14 -6.91
C GLU A 126 -22.89 -8.68 -7.55
N ALA A 127 -23.42 -7.53 -7.12
CA ALA A 127 -24.63 -6.94 -7.67
C ALA A 127 -24.52 -6.47 -9.13
N LEU A 128 -23.30 -6.19 -9.62
CA LEU A 128 -23.07 -5.74 -11.02
C LEU A 128 -22.54 -6.85 -11.90
N GLU A 129 -21.57 -7.62 -11.43
CA GLU A 129 -20.85 -8.59 -12.24
C GLU A 129 -21.21 -10.06 -11.92
N GLY A 130 -22.07 -10.28 -10.95
CA GLY A 130 -22.40 -11.61 -10.46
C GLY A 130 -21.25 -12.22 -9.65
N THR A 131 -21.32 -13.52 -9.42
CA THR A 131 -20.26 -14.25 -8.70
C THR A 131 -18.91 -14.04 -9.36
N ASN A 132 -18.02 -13.42 -8.62
CA ASN A 132 -16.63 -13.18 -8.99
C ASN A 132 -15.79 -13.14 -7.70
N GLY A 133 -14.46 -13.14 -7.83
CA GLY A 133 -13.59 -13.19 -6.66
C GLY A 133 -13.88 -12.08 -5.65
N LEU A 134 -13.81 -10.80 -6.07
CA LEU A 134 -13.95 -9.64 -5.18
C LEU A 134 -15.34 -9.55 -4.56
N GLY A 135 -16.37 -9.48 -5.40
CA GLY A 135 -17.75 -9.28 -4.92
C GLY A 135 -18.19 -10.40 -3.98
N THR A 136 -17.86 -11.65 -4.29
CA THR A 136 -18.24 -12.80 -3.47
C THR A 136 -17.43 -12.87 -2.15
N ALA A 137 -16.12 -12.56 -2.16
CA ALA A 137 -15.33 -12.52 -0.93
C ALA A 137 -15.82 -11.44 0.05
N LEU A 138 -16.21 -10.28 -0.45
CA LEU A 138 -16.76 -9.19 0.35
C LEU A 138 -18.14 -9.55 0.92
N ALA A 139 -19.02 -10.18 0.14
CA ALA A 139 -20.33 -10.63 0.60
C ALA A 139 -20.23 -11.73 1.65
N GLU A 140 -19.34 -12.71 1.48
CA GLU A 140 -19.13 -13.83 2.40
C GLU A 140 -18.21 -13.48 3.58
N GLN A 141 -17.47 -12.38 3.51
CA GLN A 141 -16.44 -11.94 4.49
C GLN A 141 -15.43 -13.05 4.84
N ARG A 142 -15.09 -13.89 3.87
CA ARG A 142 -14.16 -15.02 4.01
C ARG A 142 -13.28 -15.16 2.76
N PRO A 143 -12.08 -15.70 2.90
CA PRO A 143 -11.26 -16.03 1.74
C PRO A 143 -11.98 -17.01 0.81
N ILE A 144 -11.94 -16.73 -0.49
CA ILE A 144 -12.61 -17.55 -1.51
C ILE A 144 -11.75 -17.68 -2.77
N LEU A 145 -11.83 -18.86 -3.39
CA LEU A 145 -11.36 -19.11 -4.75
C LEU A 145 -12.58 -19.20 -5.66
N VAL A 146 -12.63 -18.35 -6.67
CA VAL A 146 -13.60 -18.45 -7.78
C VAL A 146 -12.81 -18.89 -9.02
N HIS A 147 -12.97 -20.16 -9.38
CA HIS A 147 -12.17 -20.80 -10.41
C HIS A 147 -12.96 -20.94 -11.71
N ARG A 148 -12.52 -20.26 -12.76
CA ARG A 148 -13.04 -20.37 -14.13
C ARG A 148 -14.57 -20.34 -14.22
N ASP A 149 -15.17 -21.48 -14.52
CA ASP A 149 -16.61 -21.66 -14.74
C ASP A 149 -17.45 -21.60 -13.45
N GLU A 150 -16.83 -21.29 -12.30
CA GLU A 150 -17.53 -20.89 -11.08
C GLU A 150 -17.95 -19.41 -11.08
N HIS A 151 -17.41 -18.58 -12.02
CA HIS A 151 -17.91 -17.24 -12.24
C HIS A 151 -19.36 -17.26 -12.74
N PHE A 152 -20.16 -16.29 -12.31
CA PHE A 152 -21.57 -16.21 -12.71
C PHE A 152 -21.73 -15.98 -14.22
N ARG A 153 -20.99 -15.00 -14.77
CA ARG A 153 -21.03 -14.70 -16.20
C ARG A 153 -19.97 -15.51 -16.94
N GLU A 154 -20.40 -16.13 -18.04
CA GLU A 154 -19.55 -16.91 -18.92
C GLU A 154 -18.27 -16.18 -19.33
N GLN A 155 -18.38 -14.88 -19.61
CA GLN A 155 -17.24 -14.08 -20.06
C GLN A 155 -16.06 -14.06 -19.07
N TRP A 156 -16.32 -14.31 -17.79
CA TRP A 156 -15.30 -14.35 -16.74
C TRP A 156 -14.73 -15.76 -16.52
N ALA A 157 -15.26 -16.77 -17.20
CA ALA A 157 -14.84 -18.18 -17.04
C ALA A 157 -13.37 -18.46 -17.46
N MET A 158 -12.71 -17.52 -18.11
CA MET A 158 -11.27 -17.62 -18.39
C MET A 158 -10.38 -17.26 -17.21
N PHE A 159 -10.92 -16.62 -16.17
CA PHE A 159 -10.16 -16.14 -15.01
C PHE A 159 -10.30 -17.09 -13.82
N SER A 160 -9.27 -17.09 -12.99
CA SER A 160 -9.31 -17.67 -11.65
C SER A 160 -8.88 -16.61 -10.66
N CYS A 161 -9.73 -16.36 -9.66
CA CYS A 161 -9.58 -15.31 -8.67
C CYS A 161 -9.43 -15.89 -7.27
N ALA A 162 -8.33 -15.62 -6.61
CA ALA A 162 -8.10 -15.97 -5.21
C ALA A 162 -8.14 -14.68 -4.37
N VAL A 163 -9.10 -14.58 -3.47
CA VAL A 163 -9.42 -13.33 -2.76
C VAL A 163 -9.51 -13.56 -1.26
N ALA A 164 -8.96 -12.62 -0.50
CA ALA A 164 -9.12 -12.56 0.95
C ALA A 164 -9.64 -11.18 1.36
N PRO A 165 -10.73 -11.11 2.16
CA PRO A 165 -11.25 -9.85 2.69
C PRO A 165 -10.29 -9.27 3.72
N LEU A 166 -10.22 -7.94 3.77
CA LEU A 166 -9.35 -7.15 4.63
C LEU A 166 -10.20 -6.45 5.69
N PHE A 167 -9.79 -6.56 6.95
CA PHE A 167 -10.46 -5.94 8.08
C PHE A 167 -9.56 -4.91 8.75
N ASP A 168 -10.14 -3.89 9.33
CA ASP A 168 -9.41 -2.91 10.11
C ASP A 168 -9.06 -3.43 11.53
N HIS A 169 -8.44 -2.56 12.33
CA HIS A 169 -8.09 -2.83 13.71
C HIS A 169 -9.29 -3.09 14.65
N GLY A 170 -10.49 -2.66 14.26
CA GLY A 170 -11.75 -2.91 14.96
C GLY A 170 -12.45 -4.18 14.49
N GLY A 171 -11.95 -4.84 13.44
CA GLY A 171 -12.58 -6.00 12.83
C GLY A 171 -13.68 -5.66 11.83
N GLN A 172 -13.77 -4.39 11.41
CA GLN A 172 -14.70 -3.95 10.36
C GLN A 172 -14.11 -4.25 8.99
N LEU A 173 -14.97 -4.70 8.07
CA LEU A 173 -14.57 -4.93 6.68
C LEU A 173 -14.21 -3.60 6.01
N THR A 174 -13.00 -3.51 5.44
CA THR A 174 -12.49 -2.30 4.77
C THR A 174 -12.20 -2.52 3.30
N GLY A 175 -12.13 -3.76 2.84
CA GLY A 175 -11.86 -4.08 1.45
C GLY A 175 -11.47 -5.53 1.25
N ALA A 176 -10.75 -5.82 0.16
CA ALA A 176 -10.22 -7.15 -0.12
C ALA A 176 -8.94 -7.07 -0.97
N VAL A 177 -8.05 -8.04 -0.78
CA VAL A 177 -6.92 -8.30 -1.67
C VAL A 177 -7.26 -9.45 -2.59
N ASN A 178 -7.12 -9.24 -3.89
CA ASN A 178 -7.43 -10.18 -4.94
C ASN A 178 -6.18 -10.44 -5.80
N ILE A 179 -5.92 -11.70 -6.08
CA ILE A 179 -5.02 -12.08 -7.17
C ILE A 179 -5.81 -12.81 -8.25
N THR A 180 -5.59 -12.43 -9.51
CA THR A 180 -6.30 -13.00 -10.66
C THR A 180 -5.30 -13.48 -11.70
N SER A 181 -5.54 -14.68 -12.24
CA SER A 181 -4.79 -15.23 -13.36
C SER A 181 -5.74 -15.60 -14.50
N CYS A 182 -5.29 -15.39 -15.73
CA CYS A 182 -5.93 -15.87 -16.96
C CYS A 182 -5.19 -17.06 -17.58
N ARG A 183 -4.22 -17.63 -16.90
CA ARG A 183 -3.43 -18.77 -17.39
C ARG A 183 -4.26 -20.05 -17.39
N GLY A 184 -4.28 -20.72 -18.54
CA GLY A 184 -5.04 -21.95 -18.74
C GLY A 184 -4.34 -23.21 -18.23
N ASP A 185 -3.02 -23.16 -18.02
CA ASP A 185 -2.15 -24.26 -17.61
C ASP A 185 -2.07 -24.47 -16.09
N LEU A 186 -2.57 -23.52 -15.29
CA LEU A 186 -2.63 -23.67 -13.83
C LEU A 186 -3.88 -24.46 -13.42
N ASP A 187 -3.68 -25.45 -12.58
CA ASP A 187 -4.76 -26.27 -12.01
C ASP A 187 -5.39 -25.59 -10.77
N ARG A 188 -6.46 -26.20 -10.24
CA ARG A 188 -7.15 -25.69 -9.06
C ARG A 188 -6.25 -25.70 -7.82
N THR A 189 -5.33 -26.67 -7.72
CA THR A 189 -4.41 -26.79 -6.58
C THR A 189 -3.46 -25.58 -6.52
N ALA A 190 -2.90 -25.18 -7.67
CA ALA A 190 -2.06 -23.98 -7.77
C ALA A 190 -2.83 -22.72 -7.31
N HIS A 191 -4.09 -22.58 -7.70
CA HIS A 191 -4.94 -21.47 -7.26
C HIS A 191 -5.32 -21.54 -5.78
N GLN A 192 -5.43 -22.73 -5.17
CA GLN A 192 -5.61 -22.88 -3.72
C GLN A 192 -4.36 -22.44 -2.94
N MET A 193 -3.17 -22.77 -3.44
CA MET A 193 -1.92 -22.27 -2.86
C MET A 193 -1.82 -20.72 -2.98
N ALA A 194 -2.24 -20.19 -4.12
CA ALA A 194 -2.32 -18.75 -4.35
C ALA A 194 -3.32 -18.09 -3.37
N LEU A 195 -4.46 -18.72 -3.08
CA LEU A 195 -5.41 -18.25 -2.05
C LEU A 195 -4.78 -18.23 -0.65
N ALA A 196 -4.04 -19.27 -0.29
CA ALA A 196 -3.35 -19.33 1.00
C ALA A 196 -2.31 -18.20 1.12
N ALA A 197 -1.53 -17.94 0.06
CA ALA A 197 -0.57 -16.82 0.01
C ALA A 197 -1.27 -15.46 0.14
N THR A 198 -2.39 -15.26 -0.56
CA THR A 198 -3.20 -14.03 -0.49
C THR A 198 -3.75 -13.82 0.92
N ALA A 199 -4.31 -14.87 1.54
CA ALA A 199 -4.81 -14.81 2.91
C ALA A 199 -3.69 -14.51 3.92
N GLN A 200 -2.48 -15.02 3.69
CA GLN A 200 -1.34 -14.71 4.54
C GLN A 200 -0.86 -13.25 4.37
N ALA A 201 -0.86 -12.74 3.14
CA ALA A 201 -0.53 -11.33 2.88
C ALA A 201 -1.55 -10.39 3.55
N VAL A 202 -2.85 -10.68 3.43
CA VAL A 202 -3.89 -9.90 4.12
C VAL A 202 -3.68 -9.88 5.63
N ARG A 203 -3.34 -11.01 6.23
CA ARG A 203 -3.03 -11.04 7.68
C ARG A 203 -1.87 -10.14 8.06
N ARG A 204 -0.79 -10.09 7.24
CA ARG A 204 0.33 -9.18 7.49
C ARG A 204 -0.08 -7.72 7.33
N ILE A 205 -0.94 -7.41 6.34
CA ILE A 205 -1.52 -6.08 6.17
C ILE A 205 -2.35 -5.69 7.40
N GLU A 206 -3.23 -6.54 7.89
CA GLU A 206 -4.03 -6.30 9.10
C GLU A 206 -3.16 -6.07 10.33
N GLU A 207 -2.08 -6.85 10.48
CA GLU A 207 -1.09 -6.64 11.54
C GLU A 207 -0.38 -5.29 11.40
N ALA A 208 0.04 -4.92 10.19
CA ALA A 208 0.69 -3.64 9.93
C ALA A 208 -0.25 -2.46 10.22
N ILE A 209 -1.53 -2.54 9.80
CA ILE A 209 -2.57 -1.54 10.12
C ILE A 209 -2.75 -1.41 11.63
N PHE A 210 -2.86 -2.53 12.33
CA PHE A 210 -3.01 -2.53 13.79
C PHE A 210 -1.81 -1.86 14.46
N ARG A 211 -0.58 -2.24 14.10
CA ARG A 211 0.64 -1.64 14.65
C ARG A 211 0.79 -0.17 14.31
N HIS A 212 0.39 0.22 13.10
CA HIS A 212 0.40 1.62 12.69
C HIS A 212 -0.59 2.45 13.52
N ARG A 213 -1.80 1.95 13.72
CA ARG A 213 -2.85 2.61 14.51
C ARG A 213 -2.44 2.79 15.97
N PHE A 214 -1.83 1.77 16.56
CA PHE A 214 -1.44 1.74 17.97
C PHE A 214 0.07 1.94 18.18
N ARG A 215 0.76 2.65 17.28
CA ARG A 215 2.21 2.89 17.37
C ARG A 215 2.67 3.60 18.64
N ASN A 216 1.78 4.37 19.28
CA ASN A 216 2.04 5.09 20.52
C ASN A 216 1.52 4.36 21.78
N ALA A 217 1.09 3.13 21.65
CA ALA A 217 0.63 2.27 22.73
C ALA A 217 1.54 1.04 22.87
N TRP A 218 1.44 0.35 23.99
CA TRP A 218 2.00 -0.98 24.12
C TRP A 218 1.23 -1.96 23.26
N VAL A 219 1.91 -2.89 22.62
CA VAL A 219 1.26 -3.95 21.83
C VAL A 219 1.79 -5.30 22.25
N ALA A 220 0.89 -6.14 22.77
CA ALA A 220 1.16 -7.55 23.03
C ALA A 220 0.83 -8.37 21.79
N SER A 221 1.82 -9.11 21.28
CA SER A 221 1.66 -10.13 20.23
C SER A 221 1.61 -11.48 20.89
N LEU A 222 0.46 -12.15 20.82
CA LEU A 222 0.22 -13.40 21.50
C LEU A 222 0.40 -14.58 20.55
N PRO A 223 0.96 -15.70 21.05
CA PRO A 223 1.13 -16.91 20.25
C PRO A 223 -0.21 -17.59 20.00
N GLY A 224 -0.29 -18.32 18.91
CA GLY A 224 -1.37 -19.27 18.66
C GLY A 224 -2.65 -18.63 18.11
N GLY A 225 -3.02 -19.14 17.03
CA GLY A 225 -4.24 -19.09 16.25
C GLY A 225 -3.97 -20.01 15.08
N ASP A 226 -4.95 -20.70 14.58
CA ASP A 226 -4.80 -21.49 13.37
C ASP A 226 -4.19 -20.61 12.27
N ALA A 227 -3.05 -21.05 11.74
CA ALA A 227 -2.35 -20.45 10.61
C ALA A 227 -1.73 -19.04 10.79
N GLY A 228 -1.01 -18.76 11.88
CA GLY A 228 0.02 -17.69 11.87
C GLY A 228 -0.47 -16.24 11.97
N CYS A 229 -1.71 -15.99 12.35
CA CYS A 229 -2.20 -14.65 12.72
C CYS A 229 -1.78 -14.31 14.13
N GLY A 230 -0.99 -13.24 14.30
CA GLY A 230 -0.73 -12.66 15.60
C GLY A 230 -2.03 -12.16 16.25
N ARG A 231 -2.38 -12.71 17.40
CA ARG A 231 -3.38 -12.09 18.26
C ARG A 231 -2.74 -10.86 18.88
N LEU A 232 -3.19 -9.67 18.48
CA LEU A 232 -2.62 -8.40 18.92
C LEU A 232 -3.58 -7.72 19.90
N ILE A 233 -3.06 -7.24 21.03
CA ILE A 233 -3.78 -6.39 21.98
C ILE A 233 -2.94 -5.15 22.24
N ALA A 234 -3.53 -3.98 22.00
CA ALA A 234 -2.94 -2.69 22.35
C ALA A 234 -3.46 -2.24 23.72
N PHE A 235 -2.58 -1.66 24.53
CA PHE A 235 -2.91 -1.21 25.88
C PHE A 235 -2.05 0.01 26.28
N ASP A 236 -2.54 0.78 27.26
CA ASP A 236 -1.85 1.95 27.80
C ASP A 236 -0.88 1.59 28.96
N ASP A 237 -0.28 2.61 29.58
CA ASP A 237 0.63 2.47 30.70
C ASP A 237 -0.04 1.91 31.97
N ASP A 238 -1.35 2.09 32.11
CA ASP A 238 -2.17 1.55 33.20
C ASP A 238 -2.70 0.15 32.89
N GLN A 239 -2.20 -0.47 31.80
CA GLN A 239 -2.61 -1.80 31.30
C GLN A 239 -4.12 -1.86 30.98
N ARG A 240 -4.73 -0.77 30.51
CA ARG A 240 -6.08 -0.76 29.97
C ARG A 240 -6.06 -1.06 28.48
N VAL A 241 -6.93 -1.92 28.03
CA VAL A 241 -7.02 -2.30 26.61
C VAL A 241 -7.53 -1.12 25.80
N LEU A 242 -6.76 -0.72 24.79
CA LEU A 242 -7.08 0.33 23.82
C LEU A 242 -7.60 -0.23 22.49
N GLY A 243 -7.30 -1.48 22.21
CA GLY A 243 -7.72 -2.14 20.98
C GLY A 243 -7.26 -3.59 20.93
N ALA A 244 -7.94 -4.39 20.12
CA ALA A 244 -7.60 -5.79 19.93
C ALA A 244 -7.86 -6.21 18.49
N SER A 245 -6.93 -6.97 17.88
CA SER A 245 -7.12 -7.54 16.56
C SER A 245 -8.31 -8.51 16.54
N ARG A 246 -8.91 -8.75 15.36
CA ARG A 246 -10.03 -9.66 15.19
C ARG A 246 -9.77 -11.03 15.82
N ALA A 247 -8.57 -11.58 15.65
CA ALA A 247 -8.18 -12.86 16.23
C ALA A 247 -8.09 -12.81 17.78
N ALA A 248 -7.64 -11.68 18.35
CA ALA A 248 -7.62 -11.49 19.80
C ALA A 248 -9.03 -11.32 20.36
N ARG A 249 -9.89 -10.54 19.70
CA ARG A 249 -11.31 -10.37 20.06
C ARG A 249 -12.04 -11.73 20.14
N GLN A 250 -11.88 -12.56 19.13
CA GLN A 250 -12.47 -13.91 19.11
C GLN A 250 -11.91 -14.83 20.19
N SER A 251 -10.60 -14.75 20.48
CA SER A 251 -9.95 -15.63 21.45
C SER A 251 -10.26 -15.31 22.91
N PHE A 252 -10.59 -14.05 23.20
CA PHE A 252 -10.80 -13.53 24.55
C PHE A 252 -12.21 -12.97 24.76
N ASP A 253 -13.09 -13.14 23.77
CA ASP A 253 -14.47 -12.61 23.78
C ASP A 253 -14.53 -11.10 24.07
N LEU A 254 -13.61 -10.35 23.46
CA LEU A 254 -13.46 -8.90 23.64
C LEU A 254 -14.47 -8.15 22.75
N SER A 255 -15.48 -7.53 23.37
CA SER A 255 -16.43 -6.64 22.68
C SER A 255 -15.92 -5.19 22.60
N ASP A 256 -16.49 -4.40 21.67
CA ASP A 256 -16.21 -2.97 21.57
C ASP A 256 -16.55 -2.25 22.87
N THR A 257 -17.67 -2.59 23.50
CA THR A 257 -18.09 -2.02 24.78
C THR A 257 -17.05 -2.22 25.89
N MET A 258 -16.42 -3.39 25.94
CA MET A 258 -15.35 -3.66 26.92
C MET A 258 -14.10 -2.83 26.64
N ILE A 259 -13.74 -2.66 25.37
CA ILE A 259 -12.59 -1.85 24.97
C ILE A 259 -12.85 -0.38 25.27
N ASP A 260 -14.03 0.15 24.90
CA ASP A 260 -14.43 1.54 25.14
C ASP A 260 -14.49 1.89 26.63
N THR A 261 -14.85 0.94 27.48
CA THR A 261 -14.82 1.11 28.95
C THR A 261 -13.42 0.96 29.56
N GLY A 262 -12.40 0.66 28.75
CA GLY A 262 -11.01 0.53 29.20
C GLY A 262 -10.80 -0.68 30.10
N VAL A 263 -11.27 -1.86 29.68
CA VAL A 263 -11.10 -3.10 30.41
C VAL A 263 -9.62 -3.37 30.74
N ALA A 264 -9.34 -3.84 31.95
CA ALA A 264 -7.96 -4.14 32.36
C ALA A 264 -7.43 -5.38 31.63
N LEU A 265 -6.22 -5.27 31.08
CA LEU A 265 -5.54 -6.36 30.38
C LEU A 265 -5.35 -7.60 31.26
N SER A 266 -5.19 -7.39 32.58
CA SER A 266 -5.04 -8.45 33.59
C SER A 266 -6.22 -9.43 33.65
N GLN A 267 -7.39 -9.07 33.12
CA GLN A 267 -8.52 -10.00 32.99
C GLN A 267 -8.28 -11.08 31.93
N PHE A 268 -7.36 -10.85 31.00
CA PHE A 268 -7.08 -11.76 29.88
C PHE A 268 -5.68 -12.36 29.95
N ILE A 269 -4.68 -11.52 30.32
CA ILE A 269 -3.26 -11.86 30.27
C ILE A 269 -2.57 -11.32 31.51
N ARG A 270 -1.71 -12.14 32.12
CA ARG A 270 -0.81 -11.69 33.19
C ARG A 270 0.44 -11.09 32.57
N LEU A 271 0.67 -9.81 32.85
CA LEU A 271 1.92 -9.11 32.56
C LEU A 271 2.50 -8.63 33.88
N ASP A 272 3.72 -9.02 34.16
CA ASP A 272 4.51 -8.46 35.26
C ASP A 272 5.39 -7.30 34.78
N ALA A 273 6.00 -6.59 35.72
CA ALA A 273 6.86 -5.46 35.40
C ALA A 273 8.11 -5.86 34.62
N ASP A 274 8.55 -7.11 34.72
CA ASP A 274 9.69 -7.63 33.96
C ASP A 274 9.33 -7.88 32.51
N ALA A 275 8.08 -8.27 32.25
CA ALA A 275 7.58 -8.42 30.88
C ALA A 275 7.60 -7.12 30.08
N LEU A 276 7.32 -5.99 30.72
CA LEU A 276 7.39 -4.66 30.10
C LEU A 276 8.85 -4.18 29.94
N ARG A 277 9.73 -4.47 30.93
CA ARG A 277 11.16 -4.12 30.85
C ARG A 277 11.88 -4.88 29.73
N ASN A 278 11.52 -6.14 29.49
CA ASN A 278 12.06 -7.00 28.45
C ASN A 278 11.29 -6.85 27.11
N SER A 279 10.71 -5.67 26.86
CA SER A 279 10.00 -5.39 25.62
C SER A 279 10.87 -5.63 24.39
N GLY A 280 10.26 -6.19 23.34
CA GLY A 280 10.96 -6.54 22.10
C GLY A 280 11.48 -7.99 22.03
N ALA A 281 11.74 -8.66 23.16
CA ALA A 281 12.16 -10.06 23.19
C ALA A 281 10.94 -11.02 23.27
N PRO A 282 11.03 -12.22 22.66
CA PRO A 282 10.05 -13.26 22.89
C PRO A 282 10.06 -13.72 24.36
N GLN A 283 8.90 -13.78 25.01
CA GLN A 283 8.78 -14.16 26.41
C GLN A 283 7.53 -15.00 26.66
N PRO A 284 7.51 -15.85 27.70
CA PRO A 284 6.35 -16.65 28.01
C PRO A 284 5.20 -15.77 28.49
N LEU A 285 4.02 -15.98 27.92
CA LEU A 285 2.80 -15.27 28.30
C LEU A 285 1.79 -16.25 28.88
N HIS A 286 1.02 -15.79 29.86
CA HIS A 286 0.03 -16.58 30.57
C HIS A 286 -1.35 -15.90 30.52
N ARG A 287 -2.42 -16.68 30.50
CA ARG A 287 -3.77 -16.17 30.72
C ARG A 287 -3.95 -15.69 32.16
N ALA A 288 -5.05 -14.98 32.41
CA ALA A 288 -5.41 -14.53 33.74
C ALA A 288 -5.51 -15.69 34.75
N ASP A 289 -5.96 -16.87 34.32
CA ASP A 289 -6.08 -18.09 35.11
C ASP A 289 -4.73 -18.82 35.37
N GLY A 290 -3.61 -18.30 34.81
CA GLY A 290 -2.30 -18.91 34.89
C GLY A 290 -1.97 -19.92 33.80
N THR A 291 -2.91 -20.27 32.93
CA THR A 291 -2.66 -21.18 31.78
C THR A 291 -1.64 -20.55 30.82
N ARG A 292 -0.64 -21.33 30.42
CA ARG A 292 0.39 -20.86 29.50
C ARG A 292 -0.18 -20.66 28.10
N LEU A 293 -0.05 -19.45 27.55
CA LEU A 293 -0.42 -19.11 26.17
C LEU A 293 0.68 -19.48 25.15
N GLY A 294 1.95 -19.53 25.60
CA GLY A 294 3.12 -19.74 24.78
C GLY A 294 4.07 -18.56 24.82
N HIS A 295 4.98 -18.44 23.82
CA HIS A 295 5.90 -17.30 23.74
C HIS A 295 5.29 -16.20 22.86
N GLY A 296 5.10 -15.01 23.44
CA GLY A 296 4.68 -13.82 22.74
C GLY A 296 5.71 -12.72 22.83
N ARG A 297 5.39 -11.56 22.26
CA ARG A 297 6.26 -10.39 22.27
C ARG A 297 5.45 -9.17 22.70
N ILE A 298 6.03 -8.33 23.55
CA ILE A 298 5.47 -7.05 23.91
C ILE A 298 6.32 -5.98 23.25
N SER A 299 5.69 -5.11 22.48
CA SER A 299 6.33 -3.97 21.82
C SER A 299 6.01 -2.69 22.59
N ALA A 300 7.04 -1.93 22.94
CA ALA A 300 6.88 -0.64 23.59
C ALA A 300 6.37 0.42 22.58
N PRO A 301 5.68 1.48 23.08
CA PRO A 301 5.33 2.64 22.29
C PRO A 301 6.55 3.23 21.57
N GLN A 302 6.39 3.67 20.31
CA GLN A 302 7.51 4.25 19.54
C GLN A 302 8.15 5.45 20.27
N ALA A 303 7.36 6.26 20.97
CA ALA A 303 7.86 7.35 21.79
C ALA A 303 8.80 6.89 22.92
N LYS A 304 8.65 5.64 23.41
CA LYS A 304 9.51 5.07 24.46
C LYS A 304 10.73 4.30 23.93
N GLN A 305 10.68 3.81 22.68
CA GLN A 305 11.83 3.16 22.06
C GLN A 305 12.99 4.12 21.81
N ASN A 306 12.69 5.40 21.58
CA ASN A 306 13.72 6.44 21.42
C ASN A 306 14.39 6.87 22.75
N THR A 307 13.88 6.46 23.92
CA THR A 307 14.43 6.82 25.23
C THR A 307 15.43 5.81 25.80
N ASN A 308 15.43 4.54 25.33
CA ASN A 308 16.38 3.54 25.79
C ASN A 308 17.77 3.61 25.12
N ALA A 309 17.97 4.49 24.15
CA ALA A 309 19.26 4.75 23.51
C ALA A 309 20.01 5.95 24.12
N SER A 310 19.49 6.60 25.17
CA SER A 310 20.16 7.73 25.81
C SER A 310 19.85 7.79 27.31
N LEU A 311 20.67 7.11 28.11
CA LEU A 311 20.85 7.43 29.52
C LEU A 311 21.58 8.77 29.60
N ALA A 312 20.85 9.83 29.73
CA ALA A 312 21.12 11.13 30.38
C ALA A 312 20.31 12.24 29.67
N MET A 313 19.13 12.53 30.17
CA MET A 313 18.71 13.90 30.45
C MET A 313 17.25 13.98 30.89
N ARG A 314 17.01 14.87 31.86
CA ARG A 314 15.78 15.15 32.61
C ARG A 314 14.57 15.52 31.73
N PRO A 315 13.31 15.40 32.23
CA PRO A 315 12.10 15.71 31.46
C PRO A 315 12.05 17.22 31.18
N ARG A 316 12.00 17.53 29.91
CA ARG A 316 11.75 18.89 29.41
C ARG A 316 10.32 18.94 28.86
N ILE A 317 9.55 19.81 29.47
CA ILE A 317 8.24 20.32 29.09
C ILE A 317 8.16 20.43 27.54
N VAL A 318 7.02 19.99 26.95
CA VAL A 318 6.69 20.09 25.52
C VAL A 318 6.87 21.55 25.07
N ALA A 319 8.10 21.87 24.61
CA ALA A 319 8.34 23.01 23.75
C ALA A 319 8.06 22.53 22.31
N SER A 320 7.25 23.25 21.58
CA SER A 320 7.08 23.09 20.13
C SER A 320 8.45 22.82 19.50
N ASP A 321 8.56 21.67 18.82
CA ASP A 321 9.86 21.25 18.25
C ASP A 321 10.21 22.25 17.16
N ARG A 322 11.18 23.14 17.45
CA ARG A 322 11.60 24.26 16.58
C ARG A 322 11.92 23.83 15.14
N ARG A 323 12.14 22.55 14.91
CA ARG A 323 12.34 21.99 13.57
C ARG A 323 11.17 22.27 12.63
N TYR A 324 9.94 22.29 13.16
CA TYR A 324 8.73 22.45 12.35
C TYR A 324 8.22 23.87 12.28
N ASP A 325 8.86 24.82 12.98
CA ASP A 325 8.44 26.24 13.02
C ASP A 325 8.38 26.88 11.63
N ALA A 326 9.31 26.49 10.74
CA ALA A 326 9.34 26.99 9.36
C ALA A 326 8.14 26.46 8.55
N LEU A 327 7.83 25.15 8.63
CA LEU A 327 6.68 24.54 7.95
C LEU A 327 5.37 25.10 8.48
N THR A 328 5.24 25.27 9.80
CA THR A 328 4.03 25.79 10.44
C THR A 328 3.80 27.26 10.02
N ARG A 329 4.84 28.06 9.96
CA ARG A 329 4.74 29.45 9.50
C ARG A 329 4.33 29.56 8.02
N LEU A 330 4.86 28.68 7.17
CA LEU A 330 4.52 28.67 5.73
C LEU A 330 3.06 28.24 5.49
N ALA A 331 2.50 27.38 6.34
CA ALA A 331 1.10 27.00 6.26
C ALA A 331 0.13 28.16 6.60
N GLY A 332 0.58 29.11 7.42
CA GLY A 332 -0.24 30.27 7.81
C GLY A 332 -1.59 29.84 8.40
N ALA A 333 -2.66 30.53 7.99
CA ALA A 333 -4.02 30.25 8.43
C ALA A 333 -4.80 29.33 7.48
N ASP A 334 -4.21 28.91 6.36
CA ASP A 334 -4.89 28.04 5.39
C ASP A 334 -5.12 26.63 5.96
N PRO A 335 -6.39 26.16 6.05
CA PRO A 335 -6.71 24.87 6.65
C PRO A 335 -6.16 23.68 5.86
N GLN A 336 -6.02 23.81 4.52
CA GLN A 336 -5.49 22.74 3.67
C GLN A 336 -3.98 22.61 3.86
N LEU A 337 -3.25 23.73 3.81
CA LEU A 337 -1.81 23.74 4.08
C LEU A 337 -1.47 23.30 5.50
N GLN A 338 -2.27 23.67 6.50
CA GLN A 338 -2.10 23.17 7.87
C GLN A 338 -2.26 21.65 7.97
N ARG A 339 -3.25 21.05 7.27
CA ARG A 339 -3.38 19.58 7.18
C ARG A 339 -2.19 18.96 6.49
N ASN A 340 -1.74 19.54 5.37
CA ASN A 340 -0.58 19.07 4.63
C ASN A 340 0.69 19.14 5.48
N VAL A 341 0.91 20.22 6.21
CA VAL A 341 2.05 20.36 7.12
C VAL A 341 2.00 19.34 8.25
N LYS A 342 0.83 19.08 8.85
CA LYS A 342 0.69 18.01 9.86
C LYS A 342 1.06 16.64 9.29
N ARG A 343 0.65 16.33 8.05
CA ARG A 343 1.04 15.09 7.35
C ARG A 343 2.54 15.05 7.06
N LEU A 344 3.14 16.16 6.62
CA LEU A 344 4.58 16.27 6.40
C LEU A 344 5.39 16.03 7.68
N MET A 345 4.91 16.52 8.83
CA MET A 345 5.56 16.29 10.13
C MET A 345 5.59 14.80 10.50
N LEU A 346 4.56 14.04 10.16
CA LEU A 346 4.50 12.60 10.41
C LEU A 346 5.53 11.80 9.60
N VAL A 347 5.88 12.28 8.40
CA VAL A 347 6.82 11.62 7.49
C VAL A 347 8.15 12.37 7.35
N ALA A 348 8.39 13.37 8.21
CA ALA A 348 9.58 14.23 8.10
C ALA A 348 10.89 13.45 8.23
N ASP A 349 10.91 12.42 9.04
CA ASP A 349 12.06 11.56 9.30
C ASP A 349 12.09 10.30 8.40
N GLU A 350 11.08 10.10 7.57
CA GLU A 350 11.02 8.99 6.62
C GLU A 350 11.64 9.37 5.27
N ASN A 351 12.20 8.38 4.57
CA ASN A 351 12.78 8.59 3.23
C ASN A 351 11.70 8.52 2.12
N ILE A 352 10.58 9.19 2.34
CA ILE A 352 9.43 9.24 1.41
C ILE A 352 9.63 10.43 0.47
N PRO A 353 9.57 10.24 -0.86
CA PRO A 353 9.57 11.32 -1.82
C PRO A 353 8.37 12.26 -1.62
N VAL A 354 8.60 13.56 -1.72
CA VAL A 354 7.55 14.57 -1.59
C VAL A 354 7.39 15.30 -2.92
N LEU A 355 6.15 15.40 -3.41
CA LEU A 355 5.77 16.17 -4.58
C LEU A 355 4.99 17.41 -4.15
N LEU A 356 5.53 18.59 -4.46
CA LEU A 356 4.91 19.89 -4.27
C LEU A 356 4.24 20.32 -5.58
N GLN A 357 2.94 20.49 -5.60
CA GLN A 357 2.20 20.93 -6.77
C GLN A 357 1.52 22.28 -6.49
N GLY A 358 1.63 23.22 -7.41
CA GLY A 358 1.00 24.52 -7.24
C GLY A 358 1.53 25.54 -8.28
N GLU A 359 0.84 26.66 -8.40
CA GLU A 359 1.17 27.71 -9.35
C GLU A 359 2.60 28.25 -9.18
N THR A 360 3.13 28.86 -10.23
CA THR A 360 4.42 29.55 -10.16
C THR A 360 4.33 30.70 -9.15
N GLY A 361 5.32 30.79 -8.25
CA GLY A 361 5.32 31.80 -7.19
C GLY A 361 4.59 31.40 -5.89
N SER A 362 3.96 30.21 -5.80
CA SER A 362 3.28 29.73 -4.59
C SER A 362 4.20 29.37 -3.42
N GLY A 363 5.53 29.52 -3.59
CA GLY A 363 6.49 29.27 -2.51
C GLY A 363 6.99 27.84 -2.39
N LYS A 364 6.88 27.00 -3.44
CA LYS A 364 7.34 25.61 -3.47
C LYS A 364 8.80 25.42 -3.00
N ASP A 365 9.73 26.29 -3.41
CA ASP A 365 11.14 26.26 -2.96
C ASP A 365 11.27 26.50 -1.43
N MET A 366 10.49 27.43 -0.88
CA MET A 366 10.47 27.67 0.57
C MET A 366 9.96 26.46 1.33
N PHE A 367 8.91 25.79 0.82
CA PHE A 367 8.41 24.53 1.39
C PHE A 367 9.44 23.41 1.31
N ALA A 368 10.12 23.24 0.17
CA ALA A 368 11.17 22.24 0.00
C ALA A 368 12.33 22.44 1.00
N ARG A 369 12.78 23.69 1.21
CA ARG A 369 13.79 24.03 2.21
C ARG A 369 13.31 23.76 3.64
N ALA A 370 12.06 24.08 3.93
CA ALA A 370 11.47 23.83 5.24
C ALA A 370 11.31 22.32 5.53
N ILE A 371 10.97 21.51 4.52
CA ILE A 371 10.93 20.05 4.58
C ILE A 371 12.32 19.47 4.89
N HIS A 372 13.36 19.96 4.19
CA HIS A 372 14.74 19.57 4.47
C HIS A 372 15.14 19.91 5.91
N ALA A 373 14.92 21.15 6.33
CA ALA A 373 15.26 21.64 7.67
C ALA A 373 14.51 20.90 8.80
N ALA A 374 13.29 20.42 8.51
CA ALA A 374 12.48 19.65 9.45
C ALA A 374 12.87 18.16 9.53
N SER A 375 13.69 17.64 8.63
CA SER A 375 14.04 16.23 8.54
C SER A 375 15.26 15.85 9.37
N HIS A 376 15.45 14.54 9.60
CA HIS A 376 16.70 14.01 10.17
C HIS A 376 17.93 14.30 9.29
N ARG A 377 17.74 14.68 8.00
CA ARG A 377 18.78 15.04 7.04
C ARG A 377 19.09 16.54 7.01
N ALA A 378 18.57 17.33 7.95
CA ALA A 378 18.78 18.80 8.03
C ALA A 378 20.26 19.22 8.11
N ARG A 379 21.14 18.35 8.58
CA ARG A 379 22.60 18.55 8.61
C ARG A 379 23.28 18.13 7.31
N GLY A 380 22.59 17.41 6.44
CA GLY A 380 23.06 17.00 5.11
C GLY A 380 22.99 18.15 4.11
N ARG A 381 23.45 17.90 2.89
CA ARG A 381 23.38 18.91 1.83
C ARG A 381 21.94 19.04 1.29
N TYR A 382 21.49 20.26 1.06
CA TYR A 382 20.33 20.58 0.25
C TYR A 382 20.82 21.00 -1.13
N ILE A 383 20.55 20.17 -2.14
CA ILE A 383 20.94 20.41 -3.53
C ILE A 383 19.68 20.65 -4.34
N ALA A 384 19.59 21.78 -5.01
CA ALA A 384 18.44 22.17 -5.85
C ALA A 384 18.84 22.25 -7.31
N LEU A 385 17.97 21.74 -8.19
CA LEU A 385 18.08 21.86 -9.64
C LEU A 385 16.72 22.27 -10.19
N ASN A 386 16.69 23.28 -11.05
CA ASN A 386 15.51 23.64 -11.82
C ASN A 386 15.58 22.99 -13.20
N CYS A 387 14.62 22.10 -13.51
CA CYS A 387 14.60 21.34 -14.76
C CYS A 387 14.20 22.17 -15.98
N ALA A 388 13.55 23.32 -15.80
CA ALA A 388 13.18 24.22 -16.89
C ALA A 388 14.30 25.19 -17.26
N ALA A 389 15.33 25.36 -16.40
CA ALA A 389 16.30 26.44 -16.51
C ALA A 389 17.43 26.18 -17.50
N MET A 390 17.59 24.95 -18.03
CA MET A 390 18.74 24.59 -18.87
C MET A 390 18.43 23.55 -19.93
N PRO A 391 19.20 23.47 -21.02
CA PRO A 391 19.06 22.45 -22.06
C PRO A 391 19.24 21.03 -21.51
N GLU A 392 18.60 20.04 -22.16
CA GLU A 392 18.62 18.62 -21.76
C GLU A 392 20.03 18.07 -21.54
N SER A 393 20.98 18.34 -22.45
CA SER A 393 22.35 17.87 -22.34
C SER A 393 23.09 18.42 -21.12
N LEU A 394 22.76 19.63 -20.67
CA LEU A 394 23.33 20.24 -19.48
C LEU A 394 22.68 19.65 -18.22
N ILE A 395 21.36 19.43 -18.21
CA ILE A 395 20.68 18.76 -17.09
C ILE A 395 21.28 17.37 -16.87
N ASP A 396 21.51 16.61 -17.95
CA ASP A 396 22.09 15.28 -17.88
C ASP A 396 23.47 15.29 -17.23
N ALA A 397 24.37 16.16 -17.71
CA ALA A 397 25.72 16.29 -17.18
C ALA A 397 25.75 16.81 -15.73
N GLU A 398 24.91 17.77 -15.37
CA GLU A 398 24.84 18.33 -14.01
C GLU A 398 24.22 17.33 -13.04
N LEU A 399 23.09 16.69 -13.40
CA LEU A 399 22.34 15.83 -12.50
C LEU A 399 23.07 14.50 -12.22
N PHE A 400 23.56 13.82 -13.27
CA PHE A 400 24.15 12.49 -13.16
C PHE A 400 25.68 12.52 -13.09
N GLY A 401 26.31 13.61 -13.57
CA GLY A 401 27.76 13.72 -13.65
C GLY A 401 28.37 13.01 -14.85
N TYR A 402 29.68 13.16 -15.03
CA TYR A 402 30.42 12.54 -16.12
C TYR A 402 31.88 12.31 -15.75
N GLU A 403 32.49 11.30 -16.38
CA GLU A 403 33.91 11.04 -16.27
C GLU A 403 34.75 11.89 -17.25
N ALA A 404 36.03 12.00 -16.99
CA ALA A 404 36.95 12.69 -17.87
C ALA A 404 36.86 12.16 -19.31
N GLY A 405 36.68 13.05 -20.29
CA GLY A 405 36.61 12.67 -21.71
C GLY A 405 35.29 12.04 -22.17
N ALA A 406 34.23 12.08 -21.37
CA ALA A 406 32.92 11.51 -21.73
C ALA A 406 32.28 12.16 -22.96
N PHE A 407 32.58 13.42 -23.26
CA PHE A 407 32.11 14.13 -24.45
C PHE A 407 33.05 15.31 -24.81
N THR A 408 32.90 15.86 -26.01
CA THR A 408 33.68 17.04 -26.46
C THR A 408 33.33 18.24 -25.62
N GLY A 409 34.32 18.78 -24.90
CA GLY A 409 34.13 19.87 -23.96
C GLY A 409 34.02 19.50 -22.50
N ALA A 410 34.05 18.19 -22.19
CA ALA A 410 34.09 17.69 -20.81
C ALA A 410 35.36 18.20 -20.08
N ARG A 411 35.22 18.57 -18.81
CA ARG A 411 36.37 18.95 -17.97
C ARG A 411 37.33 17.76 -17.83
N ARG A 412 38.64 18.09 -17.75
CA ARG A 412 39.70 17.07 -17.62
C ARG A 412 39.56 16.19 -16.37
N ASP A 413 38.94 16.69 -15.33
CA ASP A 413 38.75 15.98 -14.05
C ASP A 413 37.34 15.38 -13.93
N GLY A 414 36.52 15.44 -15.00
CA GLY A 414 35.12 15.02 -14.93
C GLY A 414 34.25 15.96 -14.08
N SER A 415 33.03 15.54 -13.73
CA SER A 415 32.16 16.23 -12.79
C SER A 415 31.33 15.26 -11.97
N ARG A 416 31.30 15.45 -10.65
CA ARG A 416 30.39 14.73 -9.77
C ARG A 416 28.98 15.30 -9.93
N GLY A 417 28.04 14.46 -10.35
CA GLY A 417 26.64 14.85 -10.50
C GLY A 417 25.99 15.33 -9.19
N LEU A 418 24.98 16.17 -9.32
CA LEU A 418 24.22 16.71 -8.18
C LEU A 418 23.58 15.62 -7.33
N ILE A 419 23.17 14.49 -7.93
CA ILE A 419 22.65 13.33 -7.20
C ILE A 419 23.69 12.78 -6.23
N VAL A 420 24.96 12.62 -6.67
CA VAL A 420 26.07 12.16 -5.80
C VAL A 420 26.36 13.19 -4.71
N GLN A 421 26.33 14.46 -5.05
CA GLN A 421 26.55 15.55 -4.09
C GLN A 421 25.45 15.66 -3.04
N ALA A 422 24.21 15.27 -3.37
CA ALA A 422 23.06 15.24 -2.46
C ALA A 422 23.01 14.02 -1.54
N SER A 423 23.95 13.06 -1.72
CA SER A 423 23.97 11.83 -0.91
C SER A 423 24.13 12.15 0.59
N GLY A 424 23.35 11.52 1.44
CA GLY A 424 23.20 11.85 2.87
C GLY A 424 22.32 13.06 3.16
N GLY A 425 21.74 13.70 2.13
CA GLY A 425 20.95 14.91 2.23
C GLY A 425 19.64 14.87 1.44
N THR A 426 19.27 16.02 0.85
CA THR A 426 18.03 16.20 0.08
C THR A 426 18.36 16.72 -1.31
N LEU A 427 17.82 16.06 -2.34
CA LEU A 427 17.77 16.54 -3.71
C LEU A 427 16.40 17.20 -3.96
N PHE A 428 16.39 18.46 -4.35
CA PHE A 428 15.20 19.18 -4.77
C PHE A 428 15.21 19.35 -6.28
N LEU A 429 14.19 18.84 -6.96
CA LEU A 429 13.98 19.00 -8.40
C LEU A 429 12.80 19.91 -8.62
N ASP A 430 13.09 21.16 -8.97
CA ASP A 430 12.08 22.14 -9.31
C ASP A 430 11.67 21.99 -10.77
N GLU A 431 10.38 22.22 -11.06
CA GLU A 431 9.74 22.05 -12.35
C GLU A 431 10.03 20.67 -12.98
N ILE A 432 9.80 19.60 -12.19
CA ILE A 432 10.04 18.21 -12.62
C ILE A 432 9.22 17.84 -13.86
N GLY A 433 8.06 18.48 -14.09
CA GLY A 433 7.24 18.30 -15.29
C GLY A 433 7.92 18.75 -16.59
N ASP A 434 8.99 19.55 -16.51
CA ASP A 434 9.77 19.97 -17.68
C ASP A 434 10.97 19.07 -17.96
N MET A 435 11.17 18.00 -17.17
CA MET A 435 12.27 17.06 -17.37
C MET A 435 12.04 16.24 -18.64
N PRO A 436 13.01 16.17 -19.57
CA PRO A 436 12.92 15.33 -20.77
C PRO A 436 12.74 13.85 -20.46
N LEU A 437 11.97 13.11 -21.28
CA LEU A 437 11.63 11.70 -21.10
C LEU A 437 12.86 10.78 -20.94
N ALA A 438 13.96 11.09 -21.65
CA ALA A 438 15.21 10.33 -21.51
C ALA A 438 15.78 10.43 -20.10
N LEU A 439 15.75 11.63 -19.49
CA LEU A 439 16.25 11.88 -18.15
C LEU A 439 15.31 11.33 -17.08
N GLN A 440 13.99 11.33 -17.34
CA GLN A 440 13.02 10.69 -16.46
C GLN A 440 13.34 9.17 -16.30
N THR A 441 13.74 8.50 -17.37
CA THR A 441 14.14 7.08 -17.33
C THR A 441 15.39 6.87 -16.47
N ARG A 442 16.38 7.75 -16.58
CA ARG A 442 17.60 7.68 -15.78
C ARG A 442 17.34 7.97 -14.31
N LEU A 443 16.52 8.98 -14.01
CA LEU A 443 16.13 9.33 -12.65
C LEU A 443 15.38 8.18 -11.98
N LEU A 444 14.46 7.52 -12.70
CA LEU A 444 13.75 6.35 -12.19
C LEU A 444 14.71 5.26 -11.73
N ARG A 445 15.71 4.92 -12.57
CA ARG A 445 16.73 3.91 -12.22
C ARG A 445 17.50 4.29 -10.95
N VAL A 446 17.84 5.57 -10.77
CA VAL A 446 18.50 6.04 -9.54
C VAL A 446 17.62 5.83 -8.31
N LEU A 447 16.32 6.15 -8.42
CA LEU A 447 15.37 6.01 -7.30
C LEU A 447 15.07 4.54 -6.96
N GLU A 448 15.16 3.63 -7.94
CA GLU A 448 14.96 2.19 -7.76
C GLU A 448 16.18 1.51 -7.16
N ASN A 449 17.34 1.73 -7.79
CA ASN A 449 18.56 0.98 -7.46
C ASN A 449 19.40 1.67 -6.38
N ARG A 450 19.10 2.94 -6.05
CA ARG A 450 19.95 3.81 -5.19
C ARG A 450 21.39 3.93 -5.69
N GLU A 451 21.54 3.93 -7.00
CA GLU A 451 22.82 4.03 -7.69
C GLU A 451 22.69 4.98 -8.87
N VAL A 452 23.72 5.78 -9.10
CA VAL A 452 23.84 6.67 -10.28
C VAL A 452 24.98 6.23 -11.18
N TRP A 453 24.72 6.26 -12.48
CA TRP A 453 25.73 6.00 -13.52
C TRP A 453 26.16 7.33 -14.16
N PRO A 454 27.35 7.89 -13.82
CA PRO A 454 27.87 9.05 -14.52
C PRO A 454 28.10 8.75 -16.00
N LEU A 455 28.03 9.76 -16.85
CA LEU A 455 28.30 9.59 -18.28
C LEU A 455 29.75 9.12 -18.49
N GLY A 456 29.91 8.05 -19.26
CA GLY A 456 31.23 7.44 -19.52
C GLY A 456 31.77 6.55 -18.38
N ALA A 457 31.10 6.46 -17.25
CA ALA A 457 31.56 5.65 -16.13
C ALA A 457 31.33 4.14 -16.37
N LEU A 458 32.30 3.33 -15.92
CA LEU A 458 32.26 1.87 -15.98
C LEU A 458 31.61 1.22 -14.74
N LYS A 459 31.38 2.01 -13.69
CA LYS A 459 30.77 1.53 -12.42
C LYS A 459 29.76 2.55 -11.91
N PRO A 460 28.68 2.08 -11.29
CA PRO A 460 27.73 2.97 -10.62
C PRO A 460 28.32 3.51 -9.31
N VAL A 461 27.76 4.62 -8.86
CA VAL A 461 28.03 5.22 -7.55
C VAL A 461 26.78 5.08 -6.68
N ALA A 462 26.90 4.42 -5.53
CA ALA A 462 25.81 4.29 -4.59
C ALA A 462 25.43 5.65 -3.98
N VAL A 463 24.13 5.93 -3.85
CA VAL A 463 23.61 7.19 -3.32
C VAL A 463 22.46 6.95 -2.36
N ASP A 464 22.36 7.76 -1.32
CA ASP A 464 21.27 7.77 -0.38
C ASP A 464 20.70 9.20 -0.29
N ILE A 465 19.66 9.47 -1.08
CA ILE A 465 19.06 10.79 -1.19
C ILE A 465 17.60 10.78 -0.73
N ARG A 466 17.15 11.87 -0.11
CA ARG A 466 15.74 12.22 -0.01
C ARG A 466 15.36 13.06 -1.19
N LEU A 467 14.30 12.68 -1.91
CA LEU A 467 13.80 13.44 -3.05
C LEU A 467 12.65 14.35 -2.63
N VAL A 468 12.73 15.63 -3.01
CA VAL A 468 11.61 16.57 -3.03
C VAL A 468 11.50 17.08 -4.46
N SER A 469 10.33 17.03 -5.05
CA SER A 469 10.07 17.51 -6.42
C SER A 469 8.98 18.56 -6.38
N ALA A 470 9.06 19.54 -7.30
CA ALA A 470 8.04 20.55 -7.44
C ALA A 470 7.64 20.74 -8.90
N THR A 471 6.38 21.10 -9.16
CA THR A 471 5.88 21.44 -10.48
C THR A 471 4.61 22.30 -10.41
N HIS A 472 4.39 23.12 -11.43
CA HIS A 472 3.11 23.78 -11.67
C HIS A 472 2.21 22.99 -12.65
N ARG A 473 2.77 22.00 -13.34
CA ARG A 473 2.06 21.22 -14.35
C ARG A 473 1.20 20.13 -13.72
N ASP A 474 0.13 19.76 -14.40
CA ASP A 474 -0.66 18.58 -14.10
C ASP A 474 0.07 17.33 -14.62
N LEU A 475 0.78 16.63 -13.72
CA LEU A 475 1.51 15.43 -14.07
C LEU A 475 0.57 14.25 -14.42
N ASP A 476 -0.66 14.22 -13.90
CA ASP A 476 -1.65 13.19 -14.27
C ASP A 476 -2.04 13.35 -15.75
N ALA A 477 -2.30 14.57 -16.20
CA ALA A 477 -2.56 14.86 -17.62
C ALA A 477 -1.34 14.54 -18.50
N MET A 478 -0.14 14.92 -18.06
CA MET A 478 1.09 14.63 -18.81
C MET A 478 1.38 13.13 -18.93
N VAL A 479 1.02 12.32 -17.92
CA VAL A 479 1.13 10.86 -18.00
C VAL A 479 0.14 10.32 -19.03
N ALA A 480 -1.09 10.83 -19.07
CA ALA A 480 -2.09 10.41 -20.05
C ALA A 480 -1.66 10.73 -21.50
N ASP A 481 -1.00 11.87 -21.71
CA ASP A 481 -0.53 12.33 -23.01
C ASP A 481 0.87 11.79 -23.40
N GLY A 482 1.49 10.99 -22.52
CA GLY A 482 2.83 10.42 -22.72
C GLY A 482 3.99 11.43 -22.55
N GLY A 483 3.74 12.63 -22.05
CA GLY A 483 4.75 13.66 -21.75
C GLY A 483 5.51 13.42 -20.44
N PHE A 484 4.97 12.58 -19.56
CA PHE A 484 5.62 12.14 -18.34
C PHE A 484 5.44 10.64 -18.13
N ARG A 485 6.46 9.95 -17.63
CA ARG A 485 6.40 8.50 -17.42
C ARG A 485 5.57 8.16 -16.19
N ALA A 486 4.63 7.25 -16.33
CA ALA A 486 3.78 6.79 -15.25
C ALA A 486 4.57 6.16 -14.09
N ASP A 487 5.62 5.37 -14.41
CA ASP A 487 6.46 4.70 -13.41
C ASP A 487 7.23 5.71 -12.54
N LEU A 488 7.82 6.74 -13.15
CA LEU A 488 8.48 7.82 -12.39
C LEU A 488 7.46 8.63 -11.57
N TYR A 489 6.31 8.95 -12.14
CA TYR A 489 5.27 9.70 -11.45
C TYR A 489 4.85 9.02 -10.14
N TYR A 490 4.56 7.71 -10.18
CA TYR A 490 4.22 6.97 -8.96
C TYR A 490 5.39 6.87 -7.97
N ARG A 491 6.63 6.89 -8.47
CA ARG A 491 7.80 6.83 -7.60
C ARG A 491 8.08 8.14 -6.87
N ILE A 492 7.83 9.30 -7.47
CA ILE A 492 8.04 10.61 -6.86
C ILE A 492 6.85 11.11 -6.03
N ARG A 493 5.65 10.56 -6.25
CA ARG A 493 4.40 10.90 -5.56
C ARG A 493 4.22 10.11 -4.26
N GLY A 494 5.27 9.94 -3.47
CA GLY A 494 5.16 9.29 -2.16
C GLY A 494 4.26 10.08 -1.20
N MET A 495 4.40 11.42 -1.19
CA MET A 495 3.49 12.36 -0.53
C MET A 495 3.30 13.59 -1.42
N GLN A 496 2.04 13.96 -1.68
CA GLN A 496 1.68 15.15 -2.47
C GLN A 496 1.17 16.26 -1.56
N VAL A 497 1.64 17.48 -1.83
CA VAL A 497 1.23 18.73 -1.17
C VAL A 497 0.81 19.71 -2.27
N GLU A 498 -0.42 20.18 -2.21
CA GLU A 498 -1.00 21.18 -3.09
C GLU A 498 -1.21 22.49 -2.34
#